data_2268ecfcd01608c1c92ad4ec6d1852d0
#
_entry.id   2268ecfcd01608c1c92ad4ec6d1852d0
#
_cell.length_a   1.000
_cell.length_b   1.000
_cell.length_c   1.000
_cell.angle_alpha   90.00
_cell.angle_beta   90.00
_cell.angle_gamma   90.00
#
_symmetry.space_group_name_H-M   'P 1'
#
loop_
_entity.id
_entity.type
_entity.pdbx_description
1 polymer ?
#
loop_
_entity_poly.entity_id
_entity_poly.type
_entity_poly.pdbx_seq_one_letter_code
_entity_poly.pdbx_strand_id
1 'polypeptide(L)' 'MRSEEFATAQEYYEQGNAFRKESKWHEAINCYIQAIELDPDSPAVEAKRMLDDIMAFYCKDMYNP' A
#
# COMPACT_ATOMS: atom_id res chain seq x y z
N MET A 1 -7.94 -19.17 -16.18
CA MET A 1 -7.84 -18.81 -15.70
C MET A 1 -7.90 -17.95 -15.18
N ARG A 2 -8.07 -17.65 -14.93
CA ARG A 2 -8.11 -16.90 -14.44
C ARG A 2 -7.67 -16.49 -13.27
N SER A 3 -7.04 -17.14 -12.54
CA SER A 3 -6.47 -16.73 -11.31
C SER A 3 -5.59 -15.52 -11.44
N GLU A 4 -5.15 -15.28 -12.60
CA GLU A 4 -4.35 -14.09 -12.81
C GLU A 4 -5.18 -12.84 -12.68
N GLU A 5 -6.47 -13.01 -12.69
CA GLU A 5 -7.35 -11.87 -12.51
C GLU A 5 -7.48 -11.48 -11.06
N PHE A 6 -7.04 -12.36 -10.18
CA PHE A 6 -7.19 -12.11 -8.77
C PHE A 6 -5.83 -12.08 -8.14
N ALA A 7 -5.27 -10.91 -8.07
CA ALA A 7 -4.01 -10.78 -7.37
C ALA A 7 -4.22 -11.21 -5.92
N THR A 8 -3.26 -11.93 -5.40
CA THR A 8 -3.32 -12.32 -4.00
C THR A 8 -2.87 -11.16 -3.13
N ALA A 9 -3.13 -11.28 -1.83
CA ALA A 9 -2.65 -10.29 -0.89
C ALA A 9 -1.15 -10.11 -1.03
N GLN A 10 -0.44 -11.22 -1.22
CA GLN A 10 1.00 -11.16 -1.37
C GLN A 10 1.40 -10.36 -2.58
N GLU A 11 0.70 -10.53 -3.68
CA GLU A 11 1.03 -9.81 -4.90
C GLU A 11 0.76 -8.33 -4.75
N TYR A 12 -0.35 -7.97 -4.14
CA TYR A 12 -0.62 -6.56 -3.89
C TYR A 12 0.42 -5.95 -2.97
N TYR A 13 0.82 -6.70 -1.96
CA TYR A 13 1.85 -6.24 -1.06
C TYR A 13 3.15 -5.96 -1.82
N GLU A 14 3.53 -6.86 -2.70
CA GLU A 14 4.75 -6.68 -3.45
C GLU A 14 4.66 -5.52 -4.42
N GLN A 15 3.50 -5.34 -5.03
CA GLN A 15 3.31 -4.19 -5.90
C GLN A 15 3.39 -2.90 -5.11
N GLY A 16 2.80 -2.90 -3.92
CA GLY A 16 2.92 -1.73 -3.07
C GLY A 16 4.35 -1.41 -2.75
N ASN A 17 5.15 -2.44 -2.48
CA ASN A 17 6.56 -2.22 -2.21
C ASN A 17 7.28 -1.62 -3.42
N ALA A 18 6.93 -2.08 -4.61
CA ALA A 18 7.54 -1.55 -5.83
C ALA A 18 7.18 -0.08 -6.02
N PHE A 19 5.91 0.27 -5.80
CA PHE A 19 5.52 1.67 -5.92
C PHE A 19 6.20 2.51 -4.86
N ARG A 20 6.35 1.97 -3.67
CA ARG A 20 7.01 2.72 -2.61
C ARG A 20 8.45 3.04 -2.99
N LYS A 21 9.13 2.10 -3.60
CA LYS A 21 10.50 2.34 -4.03
C LYS A 21 10.57 3.48 -5.05
N GLU A 22 9.50 3.67 -5.80
CA GLU A 22 9.47 4.74 -6.79
C GLU A 22 8.87 6.00 -6.23
N SER A 23 8.62 6.04 -4.94
CA SER A 23 8.04 7.19 -4.27
C SER A 23 6.61 7.47 -4.71
N LYS A 24 5.94 6.47 -5.21
CA LYS A 24 4.54 6.60 -5.59
C LYS A 24 3.69 6.19 -4.41
N TRP A 25 3.64 7.08 -3.44
CA TRP A 25 3.05 6.76 -2.14
C TRP A 25 1.58 6.40 -2.22
N HIS A 26 0.81 7.16 -3.00
CA HIS A 26 -0.63 6.91 -3.08
C HIS A 26 -0.91 5.56 -3.70
N GLU A 27 -0.17 5.23 -4.74
CA GLU A 27 -0.38 3.95 -5.40
C GLU A 27 0.05 2.80 -4.51
N ALA A 28 1.13 3.01 -3.77
CA ALA A 28 1.56 1.98 -2.84
C ALA A 28 0.50 1.72 -1.78
N ILE A 29 -0.08 2.78 -1.25
CA ILE A 29 -1.11 2.63 -0.24
C ILE A 29 -2.32 1.92 -0.80
N ASN A 30 -2.72 2.24 -2.01
CA ASN A 30 -3.84 1.55 -2.64
C ASN A 30 -3.58 0.06 -2.74
N CYS A 31 -2.36 -0.32 -3.13
CA CYS A 31 -2.03 -1.73 -3.22
C CYS A 31 -2.07 -2.38 -1.84
N TYR A 32 -1.54 -1.68 -0.83
CA TYR A 32 -1.57 -2.24 0.51
C TYR A 32 -3.00 -2.40 1.02
N ILE A 33 -3.87 -1.45 0.70
CA ILE A 33 -5.26 -1.56 1.12
C ILE A 33 -5.90 -2.79 0.49
N GLN A 34 -5.64 -3.02 -0.79
CA GLN A 34 -6.17 -4.21 -1.45
C GLN A 34 -5.64 -5.47 -0.78
N ALA A 35 -4.37 -5.48 -0.45
CA ALA A 35 -3.79 -6.64 0.21
C ALA A 35 -4.45 -6.88 1.56
N ILE A 36 -4.71 -5.82 2.30
CA ILE A 36 -5.32 -5.94 3.61
C ILE A 36 -6.75 -6.45 3.50
N GLU A 37 -7.47 -6.00 2.48
CA GLU A 37 -8.83 -6.46 2.29
C GLU A 37 -8.87 -7.94 1.98
N LEU A 38 -7.87 -8.43 1.28
CA LEU A 38 -7.79 -9.85 0.99
C LEU A 38 -7.29 -10.65 2.17
N ASP A 39 -6.42 -10.07 2.96
CA ASP A 39 -5.80 -10.76 4.08
C ASP A 39 -5.44 -9.75 5.17
N PRO A 40 -6.31 -9.58 6.16
CA PRO A 40 -6.04 -8.59 7.22
C PRO A 40 -4.78 -8.88 8.03
N ASP A 41 -4.26 -10.09 7.94
CA ASP A 41 -3.02 -10.44 8.65
C ASP A 41 -1.80 -10.27 7.78
N SER A 42 -1.97 -9.73 6.60
CA SER A 42 -0.87 -9.54 5.67
C SER A 42 0.12 -8.52 6.21
N PRO A 43 1.41 -8.65 5.88
CA PRO A 43 2.39 -7.63 6.26
C PRO A 43 2.09 -6.27 5.66
N ALA A 44 1.15 -6.21 4.71
CA ALA A 44 0.75 -4.92 4.15
C ALA A 44 0.17 -3.99 5.22
N VAL A 45 -0.38 -4.55 6.30
CA VAL A 45 -0.92 -3.74 7.37
C VAL A 45 0.17 -2.83 7.95
N GLU A 46 1.31 -3.42 8.27
CA GLU A 46 2.41 -2.63 8.80
C GLU A 46 3.03 -1.74 7.75
N ALA A 47 3.12 -2.24 6.52
CA ALA A 47 3.69 -1.43 5.47
C ALA A 47 2.85 -0.18 5.22
N LYS A 48 1.53 -0.34 5.23
CA LYS A 48 0.65 0.81 5.05
C LYS A 48 0.81 1.80 6.18
N ARG A 49 0.95 1.30 7.39
CA ARG A 49 1.12 2.15 8.55
C ARG A 49 2.39 2.97 8.44
N MET A 50 3.46 2.33 8.00
CA MET A 50 4.71 3.05 7.83
C MET A 50 4.59 4.11 6.75
N LEU A 51 3.88 3.78 5.66
CA LEU A 51 3.66 4.76 4.62
C LEU A 51 2.81 5.91 5.10
N ASP A 52 1.78 5.62 5.88
CA ASP A 52 0.95 6.68 6.43
C ASP A 52 1.80 7.63 7.27
N ASP A 53 2.71 7.09 8.05
CA ASP A 53 3.60 7.93 8.85
C ASP A 53 4.48 8.79 7.97
N ILE A 54 5.03 8.19 6.91
CA ILE A 54 5.89 8.93 6.01
C ILE A 54 5.11 10.06 5.35
N MET A 55 3.90 9.76 4.89
CA MET A 55 3.11 10.76 4.21
C MET A 55 2.67 11.85 5.16
N ALA A 56 2.35 11.49 6.38
CA ALA A 56 1.98 12.50 7.36
C ALA A 56 3.14 13.45 7.61
N PHE A 57 4.35 12.92 7.58
CA PHE A 57 5.52 13.74 7.80
C PHE A 57 5.79 14.66 6.63
N TYR A 58 5.69 14.13 5.42
CA TYR A 58 6.06 14.91 4.23
C TYR A 58 4.94 15.78 3.72
N CYS A 59 3.70 15.36 3.94
CA CYS A 59 2.56 16.02 3.31
C CYS A 59 1.64 16.69 4.29
N LYS A 60 2.10 16.88 5.51
CA LYS A 60 1.19 17.42 6.52
C LYS A 60 0.74 18.82 6.16
N ASP A 61 1.57 19.58 5.49
CA ASP A 61 1.18 20.92 5.07
C ASP A 61 0.10 20.87 4.00
N MET A 62 0.13 19.81 3.21
CA MET A 62 -0.84 19.68 2.14
C MET A 62 -2.20 19.28 2.66
N TYR A 63 -2.23 18.60 3.78
CA TYR A 63 -3.48 18.18 4.36
C TYR A 63 -4.14 19.27 5.18
N ASN A 64 -3.41 20.26 5.53
CA ASN A 64 -3.95 21.35 6.31
C ASN A 64 -4.58 22.36 5.39
N PRO A 65 -5.86 22.50 5.44
CA PRO A 65 -6.51 23.51 4.62
C PRO A 65 -6.23 24.91 5.11
#